data_832e05ac6843d1922e92b9f7dcb713d2
#
_entry.id   832e05ac6843d1922e92b9f7dcb713d2
#
_cell.length_a   1.000
_cell.length_b   1.000
_cell.length_c   1.000
_cell.angle_alpha   90.00
_cell.angle_beta   90.00
_cell.angle_gamma   90.00
#
_symmetry.space_group_name_H-M   'P 1'
#
loop_
_entity.id
_entity.type
_entity.pdbx_description
1 polymer ?
#
loop_
_entity_poly.entity_id
_entity_poly.type
_entity_poly.pdbx_seq_one_letter_code
_entity_poly.pdbx_strand_id
1 'polypeptide(L)'
;LLGGRSVHPVGARIGGFHHAPPPDEVATLLAEVNGAVVHAEALLRWLVMLERPVEEQSFTSVALREASSDYPMMGGEIISDRGLQLPVEQFESRFEELQRPHSTAFHAQLDGEPYLVGPLARMNLNFDRLLPPVSDLCATLGIHFPSRNMFDSLVARGVELLQALHEAALLLQQYQQPERPWVDYSPKAGLAFAATCAPRGMLWHRYEISSDGEIESANIVPPTSQNQARIEADLKTSLTQFGLDQPAEAIKRHGEQVIRNYDPCISCATH
;
A
#
# COMPACT_ATOMS: atom_id res chain seq x y z
N LEU A 1 3.86 5.91 -20.08
CA LEU A 1 2.95 5.65 -21.20
C LEU A 1 1.55 6.21 -20.92
N LEU A 2 0.72 5.57 -20.10
CA LEU A 2 -0.70 5.94 -19.88
C LEU A 2 -0.87 7.30 -19.20
N GLY A 3 0.02 7.67 -18.30
CA GLY A 3 -0.11 8.89 -17.49
C GLY A 3 0.15 10.21 -18.26
N GLY A 4 0.81 10.16 -19.39
CA GLY A 4 1.22 11.33 -20.19
C GLY A 4 2.35 12.16 -19.57
N ARG A 5 2.59 12.06 -18.26
CA ARG A 5 3.71 12.66 -17.52
C ARG A 5 3.95 11.93 -16.20
N SER A 6 5.14 12.07 -15.62
CA SER A 6 5.57 11.32 -14.44
C SER A 6 4.91 11.79 -13.13
N VAL A 7 4.59 13.08 -13.03
CA VAL A 7 3.95 13.67 -11.83
C VAL A 7 2.64 14.32 -12.26
N HIS A 8 1.59 14.12 -11.44
CA HIS A 8 0.22 14.52 -11.76
C HIS A 8 -0.23 14.03 -13.14
N PRO A 9 -0.41 12.71 -13.32
CA PRO A 9 -0.78 12.14 -14.60
C PRO A 9 -2.09 12.71 -15.12
N VAL A 10 -2.15 12.99 -16.41
CA VAL A 10 -3.32 13.59 -17.09
C VAL A 10 -3.92 12.63 -18.13
N GLY A 11 -3.38 11.42 -18.23
CA GLY A 11 -3.79 10.42 -19.22
C GLY A 11 -5.09 9.70 -18.88
N ALA A 12 -5.49 9.66 -17.59
CA ALA A 12 -6.72 9.01 -17.15
C ALA A 12 -7.95 9.89 -17.40
N ARG A 13 -9.07 9.24 -17.68
CA ARG A 13 -10.41 9.86 -17.76
C ARG A 13 -11.44 8.86 -17.22
N ILE A 14 -12.66 9.34 -16.94
CA ILE A 14 -13.76 8.43 -16.60
C ILE A 14 -14.02 7.51 -17.81
N GLY A 15 -14.08 6.22 -17.53
CA GLY A 15 -14.25 5.19 -18.56
C GLY A 15 -12.96 4.70 -19.22
N GLY A 16 -11.76 5.17 -18.81
CA GLY A 16 -10.49 4.68 -19.33
C GLY A 16 -9.39 5.73 -19.40
N PHE A 17 -8.73 5.82 -20.57
CA PHE A 17 -7.59 6.70 -20.81
C PHE A 17 -7.83 7.59 -22.02
N HIS A 18 -7.08 8.67 -22.17
CA HIS A 18 -7.16 9.54 -23.35
C HIS A 18 -6.51 8.93 -24.60
N HIS A 19 -5.54 8.01 -24.41
CA HIS A 19 -4.91 7.26 -25.51
C HIS A 19 -4.54 5.85 -25.05
N ALA A 20 -4.43 4.94 -26.01
CA ALA A 20 -3.86 3.61 -25.82
C ALA A 20 -2.43 3.61 -26.39
N PRO A 21 -1.43 3.14 -25.63
CA PRO A 21 -0.07 3.05 -26.14
C PRO A 21 0.01 2.12 -27.35
N PRO A 22 0.83 2.43 -28.35
CA PRO A 22 1.10 1.50 -29.45
C PRO A 22 1.92 0.29 -28.95
N PRO A 23 1.80 -0.88 -29.60
CA PRO A 23 2.47 -2.11 -29.16
C PRO A 23 3.99 -2.04 -29.07
N ASP A 24 4.65 -1.23 -29.90
CA ASP A 24 6.10 -1.03 -29.89
C ASP A 24 6.58 -0.26 -28.65
N GLU A 25 5.82 0.74 -28.19
CA GLU A 25 6.11 1.43 -26.93
C GLU A 25 5.92 0.48 -25.73
N VAL A 26 4.88 -0.36 -25.76
CA VAL A 26 4.65 -1.37 -24.72
C VAL A 26 5.77 -2.42 -24.70
N ALA A 27 6.24 -2.86 -25.87
CA ALA A 27 7.36 -3.79 -25.97
C ALA A 27 8.67 -3.17 -25.43
N THR A 28 8.89 -1.89 -25.67
CA THR A 28 10.04 -1.14 -25.12
C THR A 28 9.95 -1.10 -23.59
N LEU A 29 8.80 -0.74 -23.04
CA LEU A 29 8.60 -0.73 -21.58
C LEU A 29 8.75 -2.11 -20.97
N LEU A 30 8.27 -3.17 -21.63
CA LEU A 30 8.45 -4.55 -21.17
C LEU A 30 9.93 -4.92 -21.06
N ALA A 31 10.75 -4.52 -22.02
CA ALA A 31 12.21 -4.76 -21.95
C ALA A 31 12.85 -4.02 -20.77
N GLU A 32 12.44 -2.78 -20.50
CA GLU A 32 12.90 -2.02 -19.32
C GLU A 32 12.47 -2.65 -18.00
N VAL A 33 11.21 -3.10 -17.89
CA VAL A 33 10.69 -3.78 -16.70
C VAL A 33 11.44 -5.08 -16.45
N ASN A 34 11.70 -5.89 -17.48
CA ASN A 34 12.50 -7.11 -17.34
C ASN A 34 13.93 -6.82 -16.87
N GLY A 35 14.53 -5.73 -17.34
CA GLY A 35 15.83 -5.25 -16.82
C GLY A 35 15.75 -4.83 -15.34
N ALA A 36 14.66 -4.17 -14.94
CA ALA A 36 14.44 -3.74 -13.57
C ALA A 36 14.23 -4.92 -12.59
N VAL A 37 13.65 -6.04 -13.02
CA VAL A 37 13.52 -7.26 -12.22
C VAL A 37 14.89 -7.72 -11.69
N VAL A 38 15.91 -7.75 -12.53
CA VAL A 38 17.28 -8.16 -12.14
C VAL A 38 17.84 -7.24 -11.04
N HIS A 39 17.59 -5.94 -11.16
CA HIS A 39 18.02 -4.98 -10.14
C HIS A 39 17.21 -5.12 -8.84
N ALA A 40 15.92 -5.41 -8.93
CA ALA A 40 15.07 -5.63 -7.75
C ALA A 40 15.46 -6.89 -6.99
N GLU A 41 15.82 -7.97 -7.68
CA GLU A 41 16.38 -9.17 -7.04
C GLU A 41 17.70 -8.87 -6.30
N ALA A 42 18.61 -8.13 -6.93
CA ALA A 42 19.87 -7.73 -6.32
C ALA A 42 19.63 -6.84 -5.09
N LEU A 43 18.68 -5.90 -5.19
CA LEU A 43 18.25 -5.06 -4.08
C LEU A 43 17.71 -5.90 -2.92
N LEU A 44 16.80 -6.85 -3.19
CA LEU A 44 16.21 -7.69 -2.15
C LEU A 44 17.29 -8.52 -1.42
N ARG A 45 18.24 -9.10 -2.16
CA ARG A 45 19.40 -9.82 -1.58
C ARG A 45 20.22 -8.92 -0.67
N TRP A 46 20.44 -7.67 -1.05
CA TRP A 46 21.16 -6.70 -0.25
C TRP A 46 20.36 -6.29 1.00
N LEU A 47 19.04 -6.04 0.88
CA LEU A 47 18.18 -5.66 2.00
C LEU A 47 18.17 -6.71 3.12
N VAL A 48 18.17 -7.99 2.76
CA VAL A 48 18.19 -9.10 3.74
C VAL A 48 19.48 -9.12 4.57
N MET A 49 20.61 -8.69 3.98
CA MET A 49 21.90 -8.64 4.67
C MET A 49 22.06 -7.44 5.61
N LEU A 50 21.18 -6.44 5.54
CA LEU A 50 21.28 -5.28 6.41
C LEU A 50 20.93 -5.66 7.85
N GLU A 51 21.79 -5.26 8.78
CA GLU A 51 21.47 -5.32 10.20
C GLU A 51 20.32 -4.36 10.51
N ARG A 52 19.33 -4.85 11.23
CA ARG A 52 18.17 -4.08 11.67
C ARG A 52 17.79 -4.46 13.09
N PRO A 53 17.19 -3.53 13.86
CA PRO A 53 16.69 -3.84 15.19
C PRO A 53 15.68 -4.99 15.16
N VAL A 54 15.67 -5.80 16.22
CA VAL A 54 14.68 -6.87 16.41
C VAL A 54 13.79 -6.44 17.58
N GLU A 55 12.61 -5.94 17.24
CA GLU A 55 11.62 -5.46 18.20
C GLU A 55 10.27 -6.07 17.89
N GLU A 56 9.88 -7.07 18.67
CA GLU A 56 8.55 -7.67 18.52
C GLU A 56 7.50 -6.83 19.21
N GLN A 57 6.44 -6.52 18.48
CA GLN A 57 5.30 -5.76 18.97
C GLN A 57 3.98 -6.43 18.59
N SER A 58 2.95 -6.18 19.41
CA SER A 58 1.59 -6.59 19.06
C SER A 58 0.90 -5.47 18.29
N PHE A 59 0.45 -5.78 17.08
CA PHE A 59 -0.37 -4.89 16.25
C PHE A 59 -1.35 -5.70 15.41
N THR A 60 -2.39 -5.05 14.93
CA THR A 60 -3.36 -5.63 14.00
C THR A 60 -2.97 -5.26 12.58
N SER A 61 -2.65 -6.23 11.76
CA SER A 61 -2.43 -6.04 10.32
C SER A 61 -3.77 -5.98 9.60
N VAL A 62 -3.92 -5.01 8.70
CA VAL A 62 -5.09 -4.84 7.82
C VAL A 62 -4.64 -4.68 6.39
N ALA A 63 -5.25 -5.41 5.47
CA ALA A 63 -4.97 -5.32 4.03
C ALA A 63 -6.21 -5.71 3.21
N LEU A 64 -6.15 -5.49 1.91
CA LEU A 64 -7.09 -6.09 0.97
C LEU A 64 -6.68 -7.55 0.70
N ARG A 65 -7.67 -8.39 0.41
CA ARG A 65 -7.49 -9.75 -0.10
C ARG A 65 -8.58 -10.08 -1.10
N GLU A 66 -8.18 -10.47 -2.29
CA GLU A 66 -9.11 -10.87 -3.34
C GLU A 66 -9.52 -12.33 -3.19
N ALA A 67 -10.71 -12.68 -3.71
CA ALA A 67 -11.18 -14.07 -3.80
C ALA A 67 -10.34 -14.89 -4.79
N SER A 68 -9.74 -14.22 -5.80
CA SER A 68 -8.78 -14.84 -6.72
C SER A 68 -7.49 -15.24 -5.99
N SER A 69 -6.60 -15.96 -6.70
CA SER A 69 -5.27 -16.31 -6.19
C SER A 69 -4.26 -15.17 -6.31
N ASP A 70 -4.64 -14.04 -6.90
CA ASP A 70 -3.73 -12.97 -7.23
C ASP A 70 -3.32 -12.14 -6.01
N TYR A 71 -2.17 -11.52 -6.07
CA TYR A 71 -1.71 -10.58 -5.05
C TYR A 71 -2.59 -9.31 -5.11
N PRO A 72 -3.24 -8.90 -4.00
CA PRO A 72 -4.29 -7.89 -4.06
C PRO A 72 -3.72 -6.47 -4.22
N MET A 73 -3.94 -5.84 -5.37
CA MET A 73 -3.55 -4.45 -5.63
C MET A 73 -4.74 -3.53 -5.89
N MET A 74 -5.77 -4.00 -6.61
CA MET A 74 -6.82 -3.14 -7.16
C MET A 74 -8.19 -3.31 -6.51
N GLY A 75 -8.34 -4.22 -5.57
CA GLY A 75 -9.63 -4.50 -4.95
C GLY A 75 -9.57 -5.63 -3.94
N GLY A 76 -10.74 -6.17 -3.62
CA GLY A 76 -10.89 -7.25 -2.66
C GLY A 76 -11.64 -6.84 -1.39
N GLU A 77 -11.79 -7.76 -0.46
CA GLU A 77 -12.33 -7.50 0.87
C GLU A 77 -11.23 -7.00 1.81
N ILE A 78 -11.62 -6.20 2.78
CA ILE A 78 -10.73 -5.76 3.86
C ILE A 78 -10.62 -6.89 4.87
N ILE A 79 -9.41 -7.37 5.10
CA ILE A 79 -9.15 -8.44 6.06
C ILE A 79 -8.17 -8.00 7.14
N SER A 80 -8.14 -8.73 8.27
CA SER A 80 -7.11 -8.57 9.30
C SER A 80 -6.61 -9.91 9.84
N ASP A 81 -5.45 -9.89 10.47
CA ASP A 81 -4.90 -11.03 11.24
C ASP A 81 -5.66 -11.31 12.56
N ARG A 82 -6.72 -10.52 12.84
CA ARG A 82 -7.64 -10.70 13.98
C ARG A 82 -9.02 -11.19 13.55
N GLY A 83 -9.15 -11.71 12.32
CA GLY A 83 -10.38 -12.31 11.82
C GLY A 83 -11.40 -11.33 11.25
N LEU A 84 -11.03 -10.06 11.01
CA LEU A 84 -11.90 -9.16 10.24
C LEU A 84 -11.97 -9.67 8.79
N GLN A 85 -13.18 -9.67 8.25
CA GLN A 85 -13.48 -9.81 6.82
C GLN A 85 -14.64 -8.89 6.53
N LEU A 86 -14.41 -7.85 5.72
CA LEU A 86 -15.34 -6.75 5.56
C LEU A 86 -15.36 -6.27 4.11
N PRO A 87 -16.55 -6.17 3.47
CA PRO A 87 -16.69 -5.48 2.19
C PRO A 87 -16.25 -4.01 2.29
N VAL A 88 -15.67 -3.46 1.21
CA VAL A 88 -15.15 -2.08 1.21
C VAL A 88 -16.24 -1.03 1.47
N GLU A 89 -17.49 -1.34 1.14
CA GLU A 89 -18.66 -0.49 1.39
C GLU A 89 -18.98 -0.33 2.88
N GLN A 90 -18.52 -1.27 3.70
CA GLN A 90 -18.76 -1.28 5.14
C GLN A 90 -17.59 -0.69 5.96
N PHE A 91 -16.59 -0.12 5.32
CA PHE A 91 -15.39 0.44 5.98
C PHE A 91 -15.78 1.34 7.17
N GLU A 92 -16.62 2.35 6.95
CA GLU A 92 -17.02 3.32 7.98
C GLU A 92 -17.82 2.70 9.17
N SER A 93 -18.23 1.43 9.07
CA SER A 93 -18.88 0.72 10.17
C SER A 93 -17.91 0.26 11.27
N ARG A 94 -16.61 0.18 10.95
CA ARG A 94 -15.58 -0.34 11.84
C ARG A 94 -14.37 0.59 11.94
N PHE A 95 -14.14 1.41 10.92
CA PHE A 95 -13.01 2.33 10.85
C PHE A 95 -13.48 3.76 11.03
N GLU A 96 -12.76 4.53 11.83
CA GLU A 96 -13.06 5.92 12.14
C GLU A 96 -11.79 6.77 12.00
N GLU A 97 -11.88 7.93 11.33
CA GLU A 97 -10.84 8.95 11.31
C GLU A 97 -11.10 10.01 12.39
N LEU A 98 -10.07 10.33 13.16
CA LEU A 98 -10.12 11.26 14.28
C LEU A 98 -9.07 12.36 14.11
N GLN A 99 -9.47 13.61 14.30
CA GLN A 99 -8.53 14.72 14.44
C GLN A 99 -8.00 14.75 15.88
N ARG A 100 -6.68 14.83 16.02
CA ARG A 100 -6.00 14.98 17.33
C ARG A 100 -5.39 16.37 17.46
N PRO A 101 -5.51 17.05 18.63
CA PRO A 101 -5.04 18.44 18.79
C PRO A 101 -3.54 18.64 18.54
N HIS A 102 -2.73 17.61 18.69
CA HIS A 102 -1.27 17.67 18.52
C HIS A 102 -0.80 17.34 17.11
N SER A 103 -1.69 16.94 16.21
CA SER A 103 -1.34 16.45 14.87
C SER A 103 -2.13 17.18 13.78
N THR A 104 -1.47 17.51 12.68
CA THR A 104 -2.12 17.99 11.46
C THR A 104 -2.66 16.83 10.61
N ALA A 105 -2.18 15.60 10.84
CA ALA A 105 -2.66 14.40 10.18
C ALA A 105 -3.81 13.77 10.96
N PHE A 106 -4.80 13.25 10.25
CA PHE A 106 -5.85 12.42 10.84
C PHE A 106 -5.29 11.10 11.38
N HIS A 107 -5.98 10.53 12.36
CA HIS A 107 -5.68 9.25 12.98
C HIS A 107 -6.85 8.31 12.73
N ALA A 108 -6.64 7.27 11.93
CA ALA A 108 -7.66 6.26 11.76
C ALA A 108 -7.50 5.15 12.82
N GLN A 109 -8.62 4.62 13.26
CA GLN A 109 -8.71 3.51 14.22
C GLN A 109 -9.67 2.44 13.71
N LEU A 110 -9.39 1.19 14.04
CA LEU A 110 -10.28 0.04 13.84
C LEU A 110 -10.88 -0.33 15.19
N ASP A 111 -12.19 -0.17 15.34
CA ASP A 111 -12.89 -0.42 16.62
C ASP A 111 -12.25 0.33 17.82
N GLY A 112 -11.78 1.54 17.59
CA GLY A 112 -11.12 2.36 18.61
C GLY A 112 -9.64 2.08 18.85
N GLU A 113 -9.03 1.12 18.14
CA GLU A 113 -7.64 0.70 18.34
C GLU A 113 -6.76 1.03 17.13
N PRO A 114 -5.47 1.33 17.35
CA PRO A 114 -4.49 1.49 16.26
C PRO A 114 -4.30 0.21 15.45
N TYR A 115 -4.17 0.34 14.15
CA TYR A 115 -3.88 -0.78 13.23
C TYR A 115 -2.80 -0.42 12.23
N LEU A 116 -2.27 -1.42 11.55
CA LEU A 116 -1.22 -1.30 10.55
C LEU A 116 -1.77 -1.61 9.16
N VAL A 117 -1.52 -0.71 8.20
CA VAL A 117 -1.62 -0.99 6.78
C VAL A 117 -0.26 -0.82 6.10
N GLY A 118 -0.10 -1.33 4.90
CA GLY A 118 1.13 -1.17 4.12
C GLY A 118 1.90 -2.46 3.92
N PRO A 119 3.17 -2.37 3.48
CA PRO A 119 3.93 -3.54 3.03
C PRO A 119 3.99 -4.68 4.04
N LEU A 120 4.29 -4.39 5.31
CA LEU A 120 4.35 -5.43 6.34
C LEU A 120 2.99 -6.09 6.58
N ALA A 121 1.91 -5.29 6.65
CA ALA A 121 0.56 -5.82 6.83
C ALA A 121 0.13 -6.68 5.62
N ARG A 122 0.43 -6.22 4.39
CA ARG A 122 0.14 -7.00 3.17
C ARG A 122 0.91 -8.31 3.14
N MET A 123 2.21 -8.30 3.45
CA MET A 123 3.02 -9.53 3.54
C MET A 123 2.50 -10.47 4.63
N ASN A 124 2.13 -9.96 5.80
CA ASN A 124 1.57 -10.77 6.88
C ASN A 124 0.27 -11.49 6.48
N LEU A 125 -0.52 -10.88 5.58
CA LEU A 125 -1.84 -11.38 5.19
C LEU A 125 -1.88 -12.07 3.82
N ASN A 126 -0.91 -11.79 2.92
CA ASN A 126 -0.95 -12.25 1.53
C ASN A 126 0.37 -12.86 1.04
N PHE A 127 1.26 -13.28 1.92
CA PHE A 127 2.53 -13.90 1.52
C PHE A 127 2.34 -15.17 0.69
N ASP A 128 1.22 -15.87 0.90
CA ASP A 128 0.78 -17.04 0.15
C ASP A 128 0.31 -16.73 -1.29
N ARG A 129 0.22 -15.44 -1.66
CA ARG A 129 -0.25 -14.95 -2.96
C ARG A 129 0.88 -14.45 -3.87
N LEU A 130 2.11 -14.58 -3.44
CA LEU A 130 3.25 -14.18 -4.26
C LEU A 130 3.38 -15.05 -5.50
N LEU A 131 3.81 -14.45 -6.60
CA LEU A 131 4.15 -15.18 -7.82
C LEU A 131 5.30 -16.18 -7.57
N PRO A 132 5.31 -17.34 -8.24
CA PRO A 132 6.33 -18.37 -8.02
C PRO A 132 7.78 -17.86 -8.04
N PRO A 133 8.23 -17.01 -9.00
CA PRO A 133 9.61 -16.52 -8.99
C PRO A 133 9.96 -15.73 -7.72
N VAL A 134 8.98 -15.00 -7.16
CA VAL A 134 9.16 -14.19 -5.95
C VAL A 134 9.16 -15.07 -4.71
N SER A 135 8.21 -15.99 -4.60
CA SER A 135 8.13 -16.92 -3.47
C SER A 135 9.37 -17.84 -3.39
N ASP A 136 9.88 -18.30 -4.54
CA ASP A 136 11.09 -19.14 -4.60
C ASP A 136 12.34 -18.37 -4.16
N LEU A 137 12.45 -17.10 -4.55
CA LEU A 137 13.53 -16.23 -4.08
C LEU A 137 13.40 -15.96 -2.58
N CYS A 138 12.21 -15.70 -2.07
CA CYS A 138 11.96 -15.54 -0.63
C CYS A 138 12.40 -16.80 0.14
N ALA A 139 12.02 -17.98 -0.32
CA ALA A 139 12.42 -19.24 0.28
C ALA A 139 13.95 -19.42 0.28
N THR A 140 14.61 -19.08 -0.84
CA THR A 140 16.08 -19.13 -0.96
C THR A 140 16.79 -18.18 0.01
N LEU A 141 16.20 -17.01 0.27
CA LEU A 141 16.76 -15.98 1.15
C LEU A 141 16.34 -16.14 2.63
N GLY A 142 15.52 -17.15 2.96
CA GLY A 142 15.01 -17.36 4.31
C GLY A 142 14.03 -16.25 4.76
N ILE A 143 13.33 -15.62 3.82
CA ILE A 143 12.32 -14.59 4.12
C ILE A 143 11.02 -15.28 4.48
N HIS A 144 10.47 -14.96 5.64
CA HIS A 144 9.23 -15.53 6.15
C HIS A 144 8.31 -14.44 6.70
N PHE A 145 7.01 -14.59 6.44
CA PHE A 145 5.93 -13.82 7.04
C PHE A 145 4.85 -14.80 7.54
N PRO A 146 4.07 -14.43 8.58
CA PRO A 146 3.97 -13.11 9.20
C PRO A 146 5.13 -12.75 10.14
N SER A 147 5.43 -11.45 10.23
CA SER A 147 6.40 -10.89 11.18
C SER A 147 5.72 -9.88 12.11
N ARG A 148 6.20 -9.81 13.35
CA ARG A 148 5.81 -8.81 14.35
C ARG A 148 6.87 -7.73 14.59
N ASN A 149 7.96 -7.77 13.82
CA ASN A 149 9.00 -6.77 13.85
C ASN A 149 8.75 -5.70 12.78
N MET A 150 8.47 -4.47 13.18
CA MET A 150 8.23 -3.37 12.22
C MET A 150 9.41 -3.09 11.28
N PHE A 151 10.64 -3.38 11.71
CA PHE A 151 11.84 -3.21 10.87
C PHE A 151 11.89 -4.19 9.69
N ASP A 152 11.10 -5.27 9.71
CA ASP A 152 10.93 -6.15 8.55
C ASP A 152 10.09 -5.51 7.42
N SER A 153 9.47 -4.35 7.67
CA SER A 153 8.79 -3.57 6.63
C SER A 153 9.72 -3.20 5.47
N LEU A 154 11.01 -3.06 5.71
CA LEU A 154 12.02 -2.81 4.69
C LEU A 154 12.15 -4.00 3.72
N VAL A 155 12.22 -5.21 4.27
CA VAL A 155 12.25 -6.46 3.48
C VAL A 155 10.91 -6.67 2.77
N ALA A 156 9.79 -6.43 3.46
CA ALA A 156 8.46 -6.50 2.86
C ALA A 156 8.33 -5.61 1.62
N ARG A 157 8.84 -4.37 1.66
CA ARG A 157 8.89 -3.48 0.48
C ARG A 157 9.75 -4.02 -0.65
N GLY A 158 10.88 -4.62 -0.32
CA GLY A 158 11.74 -5.26 -1.33
C GLY A 158 11.04 -6.41 -2.05
N VAL A 159 10.33 -7.25 -1.30
CA VAL A 159 9.52 -8.34 -1.85
C VAL A 159 8.40 -7.79 -2.73
N GLU A 160 7.66 -6.78 -2.27
CA GLU A 160 6.58 -6.17 -3.06
C GLU A 160 7.06 -5.47 -4.32
N LEU A 161 8.22 -4.82 -4.28
CA LEU A 161 8.82 -4.21 -5.47
C LEU A 161 9.08 -5.28 -6.54
N LEU A 162 9.65 -6.41 -6.15
CA LEU A 162 9.91 -7.53 -7.05
C LEU A 162 8.60 -8.13 -7.58
N GLN A 163 7.60 -8.34 -6.71
CA GLN A 163 6.26 -8.81 -7.08
C GLN A 163 5.62 -7.89 -8.11
N ALA A 164 5.61 -6.57 -7.85
CA ALA A 164 5.01 -5.59 -8.75
C ALA A 164 5.68 -5.54 -10.13
N LEU A 165 6.99 -5.71 -10.19
CA LEU A 165 7.71 -5.76 -11.48
C LEU A 165 7.38 -7.03 -12.26
N HIS A 166 7.27 -8.19 -11.61
CA HIS A 166 6.83 -9.41 -12.27
C HIS A 166 5.39 -9.31 -12.78
N GLU A 167 4.47 -8.77 -11.98
CA GLU A 167 3.09 -8.54 -12.41
C GLU A 167 3.02 -7.54 -13.56
N ALA A 168 3.77 -6.44 -13.49
CA ALA A 168 3.84 -5.47 -14.57
C ALA A 168 4.33 -6.13 -15.88
N ALA A 169 5.35 -6.99 -15.81
CA ALA A 169 5.83 -7.74 -16.97
C ALA A 169 4.75 -8.65 -17.55
N LEU A 170 4.02 -9.39 -16.71
CA LEU A 170 2.91 -10.26 -17.15
C LEU A 170 1.79 -9.46 -17.83
N LEU A 171 1.39 -8.33 -17.24
CA LEU A 171 0.36 -7.45 -17.79
C LEU A 171 0.79 -6.85 -19.15
N LEU A 172 2.05 -6.39 -19.25
CA LEU A 172 2.59 -5.85 -20.51
C LEU A 172 2.68 -6.92 -21.60
N GLN A 173 3.01 -8.18 -21.28
CA GLN A 173 3.03 -9.29 -22.22
C GLN A 173 1.62 -9.62 -22.75
N GLN A 174 0.58 -9.43 -21.94
CA GLN A 174 -0.80 -9.71 -22.30
C GLN A 174 -1.50 -8.51 -22.96
N TYR A 175 -0.82 -7.36 -23.04
CA TYR A 175 -1.41 -6.14 -23.57
C TYR A 175 -1.87 -6.31 -25.01
N GLN A 176 -3.12 -5.91 -25.24
CA GLN A 176 -3.72 -5.78 -26.58
C GLN A 176 -4.22 -4.34 -26.73
N GLN A 177 -3.77 -3.67 -27.77
CA GLN A 177 -4.20 -2.30 -28.01
C GLN A 177 -5.70 -2.28 -28.30
N PRO A 178 -6.52 -1.57 -27.48
CA PRO A 178 -7.95 -1.48 -27.74
C PRO A 178 -8.23 -0.55 -28.93
N GLU A 179 -9.34 -0.78 -29.63
CA GLU A 179 -9.81 0.11 -30.70
C GLU A 179 -10.11 1.53 -30.17
N ARG A 180 -10.67 1.61 -28.95
CA ARG A 180 -10.90 2.86 -28.22
C ARG A 180 -10.34 2.73 -26.81
N PRO A 181 -9.55 3.70 -26.34
CA PRO A 181 -8.95 3.64 -25.01
C PRO A 181 -9.93 4.01 -23.88
N TRP A 182 -11.18 4.30 -24.17
CA TRP A 182 -12.23 4.59 -23.18
C TRP A 182 -13.58 4.01 -23.62
N VAL A 183 -14.48 3.86 -22.67
CA VAL A 183 -15.90 3.56 -22.89
C VAL A 183 -16.73 4.82 -22.63
N ASP A 184 -17.83 4.97 -23.38
CA ASP A 184 -18.79 6.04 -23.12
C ASP A 184 -19.53 5.75 -21.82
N TYR A 185 -19.81 6.78 -21.06
CA TYR A 185 -20.54 6.68 -19.80
C TYR A 185 -21.59 7.81 -19.69
N SER A 186 -22.60 7.56 -18.86
CA SER A 186 -23.52 8.60 -18.42
C SER A 186 -23.54 8.63 -16.91
N PRO A 187 -23.47 9.80 -16.28
CA PRO A 187 -23.55 9.89 -14.83
C PRO A 187 -24.90 9.35 -14.33
N LYS A 188 -24.88 8.78 -13.14
CA LYS A 188 -26.07 8.34 -12.40
C LYS A 188 -25.91 8.73 -10.96
N ALA A 189 -26.98 9.27 -10.36
CA ALA A 189 -26.99 9.49 -8.92
C ALA A 189 -26.72 8.19 -8.17
N GLY A 190 -25.87 8.24 -7.16
CA GLY A 190 -25.55 7.08 -6.36
C GLY A 190 -24.34 7.25 -5.45
N LEU A 191 -24.16 6.24 -4.62
CA LEU A 191 -23.05 6.12 -3.68
C LEU A 191 -22.09 5.02 -4.18
N ALA A 192 -20.81 5.37 -4.26
CA ALA A 192 -19.77 4.44 -4.74
C ALA A 192 -18.63 4.37 -3.73
N PHE A 193 -18.07 3.17 -3.61
CA PHE A 193 -16.95 2.85 -2.73
C PHE A 193 -15.85 2.15 -3.51
N ALA A 194 -14.62 2.39 -3.13
CA ALA A 194 -13.46 1.68 -3.68
C ALA A 194 -12.33 1.63 -2.66
N ALA A 195 -11.54 0.57 -2.73
CA ALA A 195 -10.27 0.50 -2.03
C ALA A 195 -9.20 -0.07 -2.96
N THR A 196 -8.01 0.51 -2.93
CA THR A 196 -6.84 0.05 -3.68
C THR A 196 -5.63 -0.01 -2.76
N CYS A 197 -4.64 -0.80 -3.15
CA CYS A 197 -3.36 -0.82 -2.45
C CYS A 197 -2.41 0.22 -3.04
N ALA A 198 -2.14 1.28 -2.30
CA ALA A 198 -1.05 2.22 -2.57
C ALA A 198 0.25 1.69 -1.94
N PRO A 199 1.45 2.20 -2.32
CA PRO A 199 2.72 1.75 -1.75
C PRO A 199 2.75 1.75 -0.21
N ARG A 200 2.11 2.74 0.42
CA ARG A 200 2.07 2.91 1.89
C ARG A 200 0.94 2.17 2.58
N GLY A 201 0.01 1.58 1.84
CA GLY A 201 -1.11 0.83 2.39
C GLY A 201 -2.40 0.99 1.60
N MET A 202 -3.50 0.58 2.22
CA MET A 202 -4.82 0.67 1.63
C MET A 202 -5.25 2.15 1.51
N LEU A 203 -5.74 2.52 0.34
CA LEU A 203 -6.37 3.81 0.06
C LEU A 203 -7.86 3.55 -0.17
N TRP A 204 -8.71 4.09 0.70
CA TRP A 204 -10.15 3.89 0.63
C TRP A 204 -10.85 5.19 0.21
N HIS A 205 -11.92 5.05 -0.58
CA HIS A 205 -12.71 6.14 -1.13
C HIS A 205 -14.20 5.86 -1.01
N ARG A 206 -14.97 6.91 -0.71
CA ARG A 206 -16.42 6.98 -0.87
C ARG A 206 -16.79 8.27 -1.59
N TYR A 207 -17.67 8.16 -2.58
CA TYR A 207 -18.23 9.29 -3.30
C TYR A 207 -19.73 9.17 -3.39
N GLU A 208 -20.43 10.27 -3.14
CA GLU A 208 -21.84 10.44 -3.44
C GLU A 208 -21.94 11.39 -4.64
N ILE A 209 -22.65 10.96 -5.68
CA ILE A 209 -22.70 11.64 -6.98
C ILE A 209 -24.16 11.92 -7.34
N SER A 210 -24.43 13.14 -7.81
CA SER A 210 -25.74 13.57 -8.33
C SER A 210 -26.06 12.93 -9.69
N SER A 211 -27.29 13.10 -10.15
CA SER A 211 -27.72 12.68 -11.50
C SER A 211 -26.93 13.33 -12.63
N ASP A 212 -26.38 14.52 -12.38
CA ASP A 212 -25.60 15.30 -13.35
C ASP A 212 -24.11 15.02 -13.28
N GLY A 213 -23.69 14.13 -12.35
CA GLY A 213 -22.30 13.71 -12.19
C GLY A 213 -21.48 14.64 -11.28
N GLU A 214 -22.12 15.55 -10.55
CA GLU A 214 -21.46 16.38 -9.55
C GLU A 214 -21.22 15.57 -8.26
N ILE A 215 -20.09 15.81 -7.59
CA ILE A 215 -19.77 15.18 -6.31
C ILE A 215 -20.50 15.96 -5.21
N GLU A 216 -21.46 15.31 -4.55
CA GLU A 216 -22.22 15.86 -3.42
C GLU A 216 -21.46 15.67 -2.11
N SER A 217 -20.81 14.52 -1.94
CA SER A 217 -19.92 14.27 -0.80
C SER A 217 -18.79 13.31 -1.20
N ALA A 218 -17.64 13.44 -0.53
CA ALA A 218 -16.52 12.54 -0.69
C ALA A 218 -15.86 12.28 0.67
N ASN A 219 -15.41 11.06 0.88
CA ASN A 219 -14.52 10.70 1.98
C ASN A 219 -13.37 9.87 1.43
N ILE A 220 -12.12 10.30 1.69
CA ILE A 220 -10.91 9.68 1.20
C ILE A 220 -10.01 9.38 2.41
N VAL A 221 -9.76 8.12 2.70
CA VAL A 221 -8.95 7.69 3.83
C VAL A 221 -7.61 7.16 3.33
N PRO A 222 -6.55 8.00 3.35
CA PRO A 222 -5.24 7.61 2.85
C PRO A 222 -4.50 6.69 3.84
N PRO A 223 -3.52 5.90 3.36
CA PRO A 223 -2.82 4.95 4.22
C PRO A 223 -2.01 5.60 5.35
N THR A 224 -1.56 6.84 5.20
CA THR A 224 -0.80 7.51 6.25
C THR A 224 -1.70 7.91 7.42
N SER A 225 -2.94 8.36 7.20
CA SER A 225 -3.88 8.58 8.31
C SER A 225 -4.23 7.27 9.00
N GLN A 226 -4.34 6.18 8.25
CA GLN A 226 -4.57 4.84 8.80
C GLN A 226 -3.41 4.37 9.70
N ASN A 227 -2.19 4.70 9.36
CA ASN A 227 -1.01 4.33 10.15
C ASN A 227 -0.69 5.31 11.28
N GLN A 228 -1.24 6.52 11.32
CA GLN A 228 -0.76 7.58 12.22
C GLN A 228 -0.85 7.18 13.70
N ALA A 229 -1.99 6.64 14.13
CA ALA A 229 -2.14 6.14 15.51
C ALA A 229 -1.16 5.00 15.83
N ARG A 230 -0.86 4.14 14.85
CA ARG A 230 0.10 3.04 15.00
C ARG A 230 1.53 3.56 15.07
N ILE A 231 1.90 4.56 14.26
CA ILE A 231 3.23 5.20 14.29
C ILE A 231 3.53 5.75 15.70
N GLU A 232 2.57 6.46 16.28
CA GLU A 232 2.73 7.04 17.62
C GLU A 232 2.85 5.96 18.71
N ALA A 233 2.02 4.92 18.63
CA ALA A 233 2.07 3.79 19.57
C ALA A 233 3.39 3.01 19.46
N ASP A 234 3.88 2.78 18.24
CA ASP A 234 5.15 2.11 17.98
C ASP A 234 6.33 2.94 18.48
N LEU A 235 6.36 4.23 18.12
CA LEU A 235 7.40 5.14 18.56
C LEU A 235 7.49 5.20 20.08
N LYS A 236 6.35 5.31 20.77
CA LYS A 236 6.30 5.31 22.24
C LYS A 236 6.87 4.01 22.82
N THR A 237 6.46 2.87 22.30
CA THR A 237 6.89 1.54 22.78
C THR A 237 8.38 1.34 22.52
N SER A 238 8.83 1.58 21.30
CA SER A 238 10.21 1.38 20.87
C SER A 238 11.18 2.32 21.64
N LEU A 239 10.86 3.60 21.79
CA LEU A 239 11.68 4.51 22.58
C LEU A 239 11.73 4.15 24.07
N THR A 240 10.63 3.64 24.62
CA THR A 240 10.61 3.17 26.01
C THR A 240 11.51 1.94 26.20
N GLN A 241 11.51 1.01 25.24
CA GLN A 241 12.39 -0.16 25.26
C GLN A 241 13.85 0.19 25.01
N PHE A 242 14.12 1.16 24.12
CA PHE A 242 15.47 1.67 23.83
C PHE A 242 16.10 2.35 25.05
N GLY A 243 15.30 3.00 25.88
CA GLY A 243 15.71 3.74 27.07
C GLY A 243 15.79 5.26 26.85
N LEU A 244 15.01 5.99 27.65
CA LEU A 244 14.94 7.46 27.57
C LEU A 244 16.11 8.15 28.29
N ASP A 245 16.97 7.42 28.95
CA ASP A 245 18.21 7.84 29.58
C ASP A 245 19.43 7.82 28.64
N GLN A 246 19.25 7.35 27.40
CA GLN A 246 20.28 7.36 26.37
C GLN A 246 20.61 8.78 25.89
N PRO A 247 21.78 9.01 25.27
CA PRO A 247 22.09 10.30 24.66
C PRO A 247 21.04 10.80 23.68
N ALA A 248 20.71 12.09 23.71
CA ALA A 248 19.63 12.67 22.91
C ALA A 248 19.73 12.33 21.40
N GLU A 249 20.96 12.34 20.82
CA GLU A 249 21.17 11.97 19.42
C GLU A 249 20.92 10.49 19.15
N ALA A 250 21.15 9.61 20.13
CA ALA A 250 20.83 8.17 19.99
C ALA A 250 19.31 7.97 20.01
N ILE A 251 18.59 8.60 20.94
CA ILE A 251 17.13 8.60 21.02
C ILE A 251 16.52 9.12 19.72
N LYS A 252 16.99 10.27 19.23
CA LYS A 252 16.54 10.86 17.97
C LYS A 252 16.73 9.91 16.79
N ARG A 253 17.96 9.37 16.63
CA ARG A 253 18.27 8.43 15.54
C ARG A 253 17.40 7.19 15.58
N HIS A 254 17.18 6.62 16.76
CA HIS A 254 16.31 5.46 16.92
C HIS A 254 14.85 5.78 16.55
N GLY A 255 14.32 6.90 17.06
CA GLY A 255 12.97 7.36 16.71
C GLY A 255 12.79 7.62 15.21
N GLU A 256 13.78 8.20 14.53
CA GLU A 256 13.78 8.38 13.09
C GLU A 256 13.75 7.03 12.34
N GLN A 257 14.46 6.00 12.82
CA GLN A 257 14.42 4.65 12.23
C GLN A 257 13.03 4.02 12.36
N VAL A 258 12.38 4.14 13.52
CA VAL A 258 11.03 3.66 13.75
C VAL A 258 10.04 4.32 12.78
N ILE A 259 10.06 5.65 12.67
CA ILE A 259 9.14 6.39 11.78
C ILE A 259 9.36 5.99 10.32
N ARG A 260 10.60 5.80 9.87
CA ARG A 260 10.93 5.41 8.49
C ARG A 260 10.37 4.05 8.09
N ASN A 261 10.09 3.15 9.05
CA ASN A 261 9.43 1.87 8.75
C ASN A 261 8.06 2.04 8.07
N TYR A 262 7.39 3.16 8.31
CA TYR A 262 6.07 3.48 7.79
C TYR A 262 6.08 4.27 6.47
N ASP A 263 7.21 4.87 6.10
CA ASP A 263 7.32 5.76 4.93
C ASP A 263 6.20 6.83 4.91
N PRO A 264 5.99 7.61 5.99
CA PRO A 264 4.81 8.44 6.14
C PRO A 264 4.79 9.60 5.14
N CYS A 265 3.62 9.85 4.55
CA CYS A 265 3.33 11.02 3.72
C CYS A 265 2.36 11.93 4.48
N ILE A 266 2.88 12.87 5.28
CA ILE A 266 2.04 13.68 6.16
C ILE A 266 1.08 14.55 5.34
N SER A 267 1.54 15.14 4.23
CA SER A 267 0.68 15.92 3.33
C SER A 267 -0.47 15.11 2.70
N CYS A 268 -0.35 13.78 2.63
CA CYS A 268 -1.43 12.92 2.16
C CYS A 268 -2.51 12.68 3.23
N ALA A 269 -2.17 12.87 4.50
CA ALA A 269 -3.03 12.60 5.65
C ALA A 269 -3.63 13.87 6.29
N THR A 270 -3.34 15.04 5.73
CA THR A 270 -3.94 16.33 6.15
C THR A 270 -5.09 16.70 5.22
N HIS A 271 -6.20 17.10 5.81
CA HIS A 271 -7.41 17.52 5.09
C HIS A 271 -7.83 18.93 5.47
#